data_e5e01b6028e979c0635673d097f0bc8c
#
_entry.id   e5e01b6028e979c0635673d097f0bc8c
#
_cell.length_a   1.000
_cell.length_b   1.000
_cell.length_c   1.000
_cell.angle_alpha   90.00
_cell.angle_beta   90.00
_cell.angle_gamma   90.00
#
_symmetry.space_group_name_H-M   'P 1'
#
loop_
_entity.id
_entity.type
_entity.pdbx_description
1 polymer ?
#
loop_
_entity_poly.entity_id
_entity_poly.type
_entity_poly.pdbx_seq_one_letter_code
_entity_poly.pdbx_strand_id
1 'polypeptide(L)'
;GIYLEDIVKQDENEIVINTTRLVKEGTEVFISFSKSIHENLKKFQKEVIKNHIPLSLTLSWNEDLTGFVNVEYYLDDELINFRHKVIGKFEKAKNKPITKEKIEKQLSKTGGTPFYIDEIKFHNMPDSLFIPISELNQIRREVLSQAQELLLNHYTPTKKSVKATRKK
;
A
#
# COMPACT_ATOMS: atom_id res chain seq x y z
N GLY A 1 33.45 -4.93 -13.80
CA GLY A 1 32.32 -5.85 -13.98
C GLY A 1 32.37 -6.47 -15.38
N ILE A 2 31.86 -7.66 -15.50
CA ILE A 2 31.66 -8.35 -16.79
C ILE A 2 30.16 -8.39 -17.01
N TYR A 3 29.72 -7.97 -18.20
CA TYR A 3 28.32 -8.15 -18.61
C TYR A 3 28.15 -9.57 -19.15
N LEU A 4 27.12 -10.26 -18.67
CA LEU A 4 26.72 -11.57 -19.19
C LEU A 4 25.75 -11.33 -20.33
N GLU A 5 26.11 -11.77 -21.54
CA GLU A 5 25.27 -11.54 -22.71
C GLU A 5 24.20 -12.63 -22.87
N ASP A 6 24.56 -13.92 -22.61
CA ASP A 6 23.63 -15.02 -22.76
C ASP A 6 23.90 -16.19 -21.80
N ILE A 7 22.81 -16.85 -21.35
CA ILE A 7 22.86 -18.14 -20.69
C ILE A 7 22.79 -19.21 -21.79
N VAL A 8 23.87 -19.97 -21.95
CA VAL A 8 23.97 -21.02 -23.00
C VAL A 8 23.25 -22.29 -22.58
N LYS A 9 23.35 -22.64 -21.29
CA LYS A 9 22.71 -23.81 -20.68
C LYS A 9 22.36 -23.54 -19.24
N GLN A 10 21.22 -24.04 -18.81
CA GLN A 10 20.79 -24.01 -17.42
C GLN A 10 20.16 -25.33 -17.05
N ASP A 11 20.64 -25.98 -15.99
CA ASP A 11 19.97 -27.08 -15.30
C ASP A 11 19.94 -26.83 -13.79
N GLU A 12 19.51 -27.82 -13.00
CA GLU A 12 19.31 -27.63 -11.54
C GLU A 12 20.58 -27.26 -10.77
N ASN A 13 21.76 -27.64 -11.27
CA ASN A 13 23.04 -27.47 -10.55
C ASN A 13 24.11 -26.69 -11.33
N GLU A 14 23.86 -26.44 -12.61
CA GLU A 14 24.88 -25.86 -13.49
C GLU A 14 24.26 -24.78 -14.39
N ILE A 15 24.95 -23.66 -14.49
CA ILE A 15 24.65 -22.59 -15.45
C ILE A 15 25.90 -22.34 -16.29
N VAL A 16 25.75 -22.48 -17.60
CA VAL A 16 26.82 -22.13 -18.55
C VAL A 16 26.53 -20.77 -19.16
N ILE A 17 27.44 -19.87 -19.02
CA ILE A 17 27.33 -18.48 -19.47
C ILE A 17 28.49 -18.09 -20.39
N ASN A 18 28.20 -17.33 -21.42
CA ASN A 18 29.25 -16.73 -22.25
C ASN A 18 29.77 -15.47 -21.57
N THR A 19 31.09 -15.35 -21.50
CA THR A 19 31.76 -14.16 -20.98
C THR A 19 32.76 -13.62 -22.00
N THR A 20 32.86 -12.30 -22.10
CA THR A 20 33.85 -11.64 -22.96
C THR A 20 35.25 -11.63 -22.40
N ARG A 21 35.47 -12.09 -21.16
CA ARG A 21 36.76 -12.16 -20.46
C ARG A 21 36.90 -13.48 -19.72
N LEU A 22 38.12 -13.94 -19.59
CA LEU A 22 38.46 -15.10 -18.78
C LEU A 22 38.13 -14.84 -17.30
N VAL A 23 37.30 -15.71 -16.74
CA VAL A 23 36.94 -15.70 -15.33
C VAL A 23 37.66 -16.83 -14.63
N LYS A 24 38.35 -16.54 -13.52
CA LYS A 24 39.08 -17.55 -12.75
C LYS A 24 38.11 -18.40 -11.93
N GLU A 25 38.44 -19.67 -11.74
CA GLU A 25 37.70 -20.55 -10.84
C GLU A 25 37.63 -19.95 -9.42
N GLY A 26 36.47 -20.05 -8.78
CA GLY A 26 36.21 -19.46 -7.46
C GLY A 26 35.86 -17.97 -7.45
N THR A 27 35.70 -17.33 -8.63
CA THR A 27 35.19 -15.94 -8.69
C THR A 27 33.74 -15.87 -8.28
N GLU A 28 33.41 -15.00 -7.33
CA GLU A 28 32.04 -14.73 -6.94
C GLU A 28 31.28 -14.00 -8.05
N VAL A 29 30.07 -14.50 -8.35
CA VAL A 29 29.20 -13.93 -9.38
C VAL A 29 28.00 -13.25 -8.71
N PHE A 30 27.79 -11.98 -9.04
CA PHE A 30 26.66 -11.20 -8.56
C PHE A 30 25.73 -10.85 -9.72
N ILE A 31 24.44 -11.07 -9.54
CA ILE A 31 23.43 -10.63 -10.50
C ILE A 31 23.04 -9.19 -10.16
N SER A 32 23.46 -8.22 -10.98
CA SER A 32 23.07 -6.81 -10.83
C SER A 32 21.74 -6.49 -11.51
N PHE A 33 21.39 -7.23 -12.57
CA PHE A 33 20.15 -7.07 -13.31
C PHE A 33 19.71 -8.41 -13.91
N SER A 34 18.43 -8.73 -13.76
CA SER A 34 17.81 -9.87 -14.44
C SER A 34 16.60 -9.37 -15.24
N LYS A 35 16.63 -9.57 -16.56
CA LYS A 35 15.54 -9.20 -17.46
C LYS A 35 14.24 -9.90 -17.09
N SER A 36 14.30 -11.19 -16.75
CA SER A 36 13.11 -11.98 -16.36
C SER A 36 12.49 -11.47 -15.05
N ILE A 37 13.31 -11.14 -14.04
CA ILE A 37 12.84 -10.54 -12.79
C ILE A 37 12.21 -9.18 -13.08
N HIS A 38 12.84 -8.36 -13.91
CA HIS A 38 12.31 -7.04 -14.25
C HIS A 38 10.99 -7.11 -15.04
N GLU A 39 10.86 -8.04 -15.97
CA GLU A 39 9.60 -8.28 -16.72
C GLU A 39 8.50 -8.82 -15.81
N ASN A 40 8.83 -9.74 -14.89
CA ASN A 40 7.88 -10.24 -13.89
C ASN A 40 7.44 -9.14 -12.92
N LEU A 41 8.37 -8.29 -12.46
CA LEU A 41 8.02 -7.13 -11.63
C LEU A 41 7.11 -6.14 -12.38
N LYS A 42 7.37 -5.88 -13.67
CA LYS A 42 6.47 -5.04 -14.49
C LYS A 42 5.08 -5.66 -14.68
N LYS A 43 4.99 -6.97 -14.88
CA LYS A 43 3.70 -7.68 -14.94
C LYS A 43 2.99 -7.58 -13.59
N PHE A 44 3.69 -7.90 -12.51
CA PHE A 44 3.17 -7.81 -11.16
C PHE A 44 2.68 -6.40 -10.81
N GLN A 45 3.45 -5.36 -11.13
CA GLN A 45 3.02 -3.97 -10.95
C GLN A 45 1.75 -3.63 -11.73
N LYS A 46 1.63 -4.13 -12.97
CA LYS A 46 0.41 -3.93 -13.77
C LYS A 46 -0.80 -4.70 -13.23
N GLU A 47 -0.58 -5.88 -12.67
CA GLU A 47 -1.63 -6.70 -12.06
C GLU A 47 -2.08 -6.13 -10.72
N VAL A 48 -1.15 -5.68 -9.88
CA VAL A 48 -1.45 -5.01 -8.60
C VAL A 48 -2.22 -3.70 -8.82
N ILE A 49 -1.93 -2.96 -9.90
CA ILE A 49 -2.70 -1.76 -10.27
C ILE A 49 -4.13 -2.12 -10.71
N LYS A 50 -4.36 -3.33 -11.23
CA LYS A 50 -5.71 -3.81 -11.63
C LYS A 50 -6.53 -4.34 -10.46
N ASN A 51 -5.91 -4.92 -9.45
CA ASN A 51 -6.58 -5.48 -8.28
C ASN A 51 -6.54 -4.45 -7.15
N HIS A 52 -7.43 -3.47 -7.19
CA HIS A 52 -7.58 -2.52 -6.10
C HIS A 52 -8.15 -3.25 -4.87
N ILE A 53 -7.58 -2.94 -3.71
CA ILE A 53 -8.04 -3.44 -2.41
C ILE A 53 -9.24 -2.61 -1.97
N PRO A 54 -10.42 -3.22 -1.71
CA PRO A 54 -11.60 -2.50 -1.25
C PRO A 54 -11.39 -2.01 0.19
N LEU A 55 -11.66 -0.74 0.45
CA LEU A 55 -11.71 -0.15 1.78
C LEU A 55 -13.15 0.18 2.14
N SER A 56 -13.59 -0.27 3.31
CA SER A 56 -14.83 0.18 3.94
C SER A 56 -14.51 1.26 4.96
N LEU A 57 -15.16 2.40 4.85
CA LEU A 57 -14.99 3.54 5.76
C LEU A 57 -16.24 3.72 6.61
N THR A 58 -16.06 3.92 7.91
CA THR A 58 -17.13 4.36 8.80
C THR A 58 -16.74 5.67 9.47
N LEU A 59 -17.43 6.75 9.06
CA LEU A 59 -17.28 8.05 9.67
C LEU A 59 -18.22 8.18 10.87
N SER A 60 -17.70 8.63 12.00
CA SER A 60 -18.48 8.82 13.22
C SER A 60 -18.10 10.12 13.92
N TRP A 61 -19.06 10.73 14.62
CA TRP A 61 -18.86 11.97 15.38
C TRP A 61 -19.35 11.80 16.82
N ASN A 62 -18.61 12.40 17.73
CA ASN A 62 -19.02 12.56 19.11
C ASN A 62 -19.89 13.84 19.29
N GLU A 63 -20.46 14.01 20.46
CA GLU A 63 -21.27 15.19 20.80
C GLU A 63 -20.47 16.51 20.72
N ASP A 64 -19.16 16.46 20.99
CA ASP A 64 -18.24 17.59 20.88
C ASP A 64 -17.76 17.87 19.44
N LEU A 65 -18.36 17.23 18.44
CA LEU A 65 -17.99 17.28 17.02
C LEU A 65 -16.60 16.68 16.69
N THR A 66 -15.99 15.93 17.60
CA THR A 66 -14.77 15.16 17.24
C THR A 66 -15.14 14.06 16.27
N GLY A 67 -14.48 14.06 15.11
CA GLY A 67 -14.69 13.05 14.07
C GLY A 67 -13.68 11.91 14.11
N PHE A 68 -14.12 10.74 13.70
CA PHE A 68 -13.29 9.55 13.53
C PHE A 68 -13.62 8.87 12.21
N VAL A 69 -12.60 8.26 11.62
CA VAL A 69 -12.73 7.37 10.46
C VAL A 69 -12.22 6.00 10.86
N ASN A 70 -13.12 5.02 10.95
CA ASN A 70 -12.75 3.63 11.06
C ASN A 70 -12.58 3.07 9.65
N VAL A 71 -11.47 2.38 9.41
CA VAL A 71 -11.10 1.80 8.12
C VAL A 71 -11.00 0.30 8.28
N GLU A 72 -11.60 -0.45 7.36
CA GLU A 72 -11.59 -1.90 7.34
C GLU A 72 -11.29 -2.40 5.92
N TYR A 73 -10.43 -3.39 5.80
CA TYR A 73 -10.14 -4.10 4.55
C TYR A 73 -9.52 -5.47 4.83
N TYR A 74 -9.49 -6.33 3.82
CA TYR A 74 -8.93 -7.68 3.94
C TYR A 74 -7.61 -7.81 3.19
N LEU A 75 -6.64 -8.49 3.82
CA LEU A 75 -5.39 -8.95 3.20
C LEU A 75 -5.26 -10.45 3.47
N ASP A 76 -5.22 -11.27 2.43
CA ASP A 76 -5.08 -12.73 2.54
C ASP A 76 -6.05 -13.36 3.57
N ASP A 77 -7.34 -12.98 3.52
CA ASP A 77 -8.41 -13.37 4.44
C ASP A 77 -8.27 -12.83 5.88
N GLU A 78 -7.25 -12.04 6.18
CA GLU A 78 -7.08 -11.34 7.46
C GLU A 78 -7.76 -9.96 7.42
N LEU A 79 -8.64 -9.69 8.40
CA LEU A 79 -9.27 -8.38 8.56
C LEU A 79 -8.27 -7.39 9.16
N ILE A 80 -7.89 -6.39 8.39
CA ILE A 80 -7.11 -5.25 8.84
C ILE A 80 -8.08 -4.12 9.18
N ASN A 81 -7.95 -3.57 10.38
CA ASN A 81 -8.75 -2.42 10.78
C ASN A 81 -7.90 -1.40 11.56
N PHE A 82 -8.24 -0.15 11.44
CA PHE A 82 -7.69 0.91 12.26
C PHE A 82 -8.65 2.08 12.37
N ARG A 83 -8.44 2.90 13.39
CA ARG A 83 -9.24 4.10 13.66
C ARG A 83 -8.36 5.34 13.53
N HIS A 84 -8.72 6.23 12.62
CA HIS A 84 -8.08 7.51 12.44
C HIS A 84 -8.90 8.60 13.13
N LYS A 85 -8.28 9.33 14.06
CA LYS A 85 -8.90 10.50 14.69
C LYS A 85 -8.70 11.69 13.77
N VAL A 86 -9.80 12.31 13.39
CA VAL A 86 -9.74 13.52 12.59
C VAL A 86 -9.32 14.69 13.48
N ILE A 87 -8.12 15.20 13.22
CA ILE A 87 -7.58 16.37 13.90
C ILE A 87 -8.08 17.60 13.14
N GLY A 88 -9.22 18.11 13.54
CA GLY A 88 -9.80 19.34 12.99
C GLY A 88 -11.02 19.72 13.80
N LYS A 89 -11.28 21.00 13.98
CA LYS A 89 -12.53 21.43 14.55
C LYS A 89 -13.57 21.39 13.44
N PHE A 90 -14.45 20.40 13.50
CA PHE A 90 -15.66 20.51 12.72
C PHE A 90 -16.53 21.60 13.34
N GLU A 91 -16.89 22.56 12.54
CA GLU A 91 -17.72 23.67 13.00
C GLU A 91 -19.18 23.44 12.60
N LYS A 92 -20.08 24.06 13.35
CA LYS A 92 -21.46 24.15 12.88
C LYS A 92 -21.51 25.08 11.67
N ALA A 93 -22.16 24.63 10.62
CA ALA A 93 -22.33 25.42 9.40
C ALA A 93 -23.13 26.71 9.70
N LYS A 94 -22.58 27.84 9.33
CA LYS A 94 -23.27 29.12 9.45
C LYS A 94 -24.35 29.29 8.36
N ASN A 95 -24.10 28.79 7.15
CA ASN A 95 -24.97 28.98 6.00
C ASN A 95 -25.36 27.64 5.32
N LYS A 96 -24.42 26.77 4.99
CA LYS A 96 -24.70 25.55 4.24
C LYS A 96 -23.90 24.36 4.80
N PRO A 97 -24.60 23.37 5.40
CA PRO A 97 -23.95 22.14 5.87
C PRO A 97 -23.33 21.36 4.71
N ILE A 98 -22.33 20.54 5.06
CA ILE A 98 -21.79 19.59 4.09
C ILE A 98 -22.75 18.40 3.94
N THR A 99 -22.88 17.89 2.73
CA THR A 99 -23.73 16.72 2.44
C THR A 99 -22.90 15.44 2.42
N LYS A 100 -23.54 14.29 2.67
CA LYS A 100 -22.91 12.97 2.61
C LYS A 100 -22.28 12.71 1.25
N GLU A 101 -23.00 13.00 0.17
CA GLU A 101 -22.55 12.81 -1.22
C GLU A 101 -21.26 13.62 -1.50
N LYS A 102 -21.13 14.79 -0.89
CA LYS A 102 -19.94 15.61 -1.05
C LYS A 102 -18.73 15.04 -0.32
N ILE A 103 -18.96 14.47 0.87
CA ILE A 103 -17.92 13.73 1.62
C ILE A 103 -17.51 12.50 0.84
N GLU A 104 -18.45 11.66 0.42
CA GLU A 104 -18.22 10.46 -0.38
C GLU A 104 -17.39 10.77 -1.62
N LYS A 105 -17.82 11.77 -2.40
CA LYS A 105 -17.12 12.20 -3.62
C LYS A 105 -15.66 12.62 -3.35
N GLN A 106 -15.35 13.21 -2.21
CA GLN A 106 -13.98 13.62 -1.89
C GLN A 106 -13.12 12.45 -1.37
N LEU A 107 -13.70 11.61 -0.51
CA LEU A 107 -12.98 10.46 0.05
C LEU A 107 -12.73 9.35 -0.98
N SER A 108 -13.62 9.18 -1.96
CA SER A 108 -13.47 8.17 -3.01
C SER A 108 -12.36 8.46 -4.05
N LYS A 109 -11.68 9.60 -3.95
CA LYS A 109 -10.55 9.93 -4.83
C LYS A 109 -9.26 9.23 -4.36
N THR A 110 -9.08 7.97 -4.71
CA THR A 110 -7.96 7.11 -4.28
C THR A 110 -6.82 6.99 -5.28
N GLY A 111 -6.81 7.80 -6.32
CA GLY A 111 -5.81 7.73 -7.41
C GLY A 111 -4.36 7.71 -6.91
N GLY A 112 -3.53 6.85 -7.52
CA GLY A 112 -2.14 6.65 -7.14
C GLY A 112 -1.93 5.70 -5.95
N THR A 113 -2.99 5.04 -5.45
CA THR A 113 -2.93 4.04 -4.38
C THR A 113 -3.48 2.68 -4.87
N PRO A 114 -3.15 1.56 -4.20
CA PRO A 114 -3.72 0.24 -4.53
C PRO A 114 -5.17 0.08 -4.04
N PHE A 115 -5.76 1.09 -3.42
CA PHE A 115 -7.06 1.03 -2.80
C PHE A 115 -8.17 1.68 -3.64
N TYR A 116 -9.41 1.21 -3.44
CA TYR A 116 -10.62 1.94 -3.80
C TYR A 116 -11.60 1.93 -2.62
N ILE A 117 -12.46 2.93 -2.55
CA ILE A 117 -13.50 2.98 -1.52
C ILE A 117 -14.70 2.20 -2.03
N ASP A 118 -15.03 1.12 -1.33
CA ASP A 118 -16.18 0.26 -1.64
C ASP A 118 -17.46 0.76 -0.95
N GLU A 119 -17.33 1.11 0.32
CA GLU A 119 -18.46 1.57 1.13
C GLU A 119 -18.08 2.71 2.06
N ILE A 120 -18.98 3.67 2.26
CA ILE A 120 -18.86 4.71 3.29
C ILE A 120 -20.13 4.74 4.14
N LYS A 121 -19.97 4.49 5.44
CA LYS A 121 -21.02 4.58 6.46
C LYS A 121 -20.88 5.84 7.29
N PHE A 122 -22.00 6.39 7.75
CA PHE A 122 -22.04 7.57 8.59
C PHE A 122 -22.80 7.27 9.89
N HIS A 123 -22.15 7.53 11.02
CA HIS A 123 -22.75 7.41 12.35
C HIS A 123 -22.74 8.75 13.08
N ASN A 124 -23.91 9.14 13.59
CA ASN A 124 -24.09 10.39 14.35
C ASN A 124 -23.58 11.64 13.60
N MET A 125 -23.77 11.69 12.27
CA MET A 125 -23.40 12.86 11.50
C MET A 125 -24.32 14.02 11.86
N PRO A 126 -23.79 15.16 12.38
CA PRO A 126 -24.61 16.31 12.72
C PRO A 126 -25.21 16.97 11.49
N ASP A 127 -26.50 17.33 11.55
CA ASP A 127 -27.22 17.98 10.42
C ASP A 127 -26.60 19.32 10.00
N SER A 128 -25.96 20.02 10.94
CA SER A 128 -25.32 21.32 10.70
C SER A 128 -23.81 21.23 10.58
N LEU A 129 -23.26 20.08 10.20
CA LEU A 129 -21.82 19.87 10.11
C LEU A 129 -21.21 20.67 8.95
N PHE A 130 -20.09 21.34 9.22
CA PHE A 130 -19.24 21.96 8.22
C PHE A 130 -17.85 21.34 8.24
N ILE A 131 -17.38 20.86 7.10
CA ILE A 131 -16.01 20.34 6.90
C ILE A 131 -15.45 21.03 5.65
N PRO A 132 -14.34 21.75 5.75
CA PRO A 132 -13.64 22.28 4.58
C PRO A 132 -13.19 21.15 3.64
N ILE A 133 -13.19 21.39 2.34
CA ILE A 133 -12.72 20.40 1.34
C ILE A 133 -11.23 20.07 1.56
N SER A 134 -10.43 21.04 2.02
CA SER A 134 -9.02 20.82 2.39
C SER A 134 -8.87 19.76 3.50
N GLU A 135 -9.70 19.83 4.52
CA GLU A 135 -9.74 18.86 5.62
C GLU A 135 -10.11 17.46 5.13
N LEU A 136 -11.15 17.34 4.30
CA LEU A 136 -11.51 16.05 3.69
C LEU A 136 -10.36 15.46 2.85
N ASN A 137 -9.65 16.30 2.12
CA ASN A 137 -8.49 15.88 1.34
C ASN A 137 -7.33 15.46 2.23
N GLN A 138 -7.15 16.10 3.37
CA GLN A 138 -6.13 15.72 4.35
C GLN A 138 -6.47 14.38 5.00
N ILE A 139 -7.72 14.23 5.51
CA ILE A 139 -8.23 12.96 6.07
C ILE A 139 -8.01 11.81 5.09
N ARG A 140 -8.40 12.00 3.84
CA ARG A 140 -8.20 11.00 2.80
C ARG A 140 -6.74 10.58 2.65
N ARG A 141 -5.81 11.54 2.55
CA ARG A 141 -4.38 11.26 2.41
C ARG A 141 -3.81 10.51 3.61
N GLU A 142 -4.17 10.91 4.81
CA GLU A 142 -3.71 10.30 6.05
C GLU A 142 -4.24 8.86 6.19
N VAL A 143 -5.52 8.64 5.92
CA VAL A 143 -6.15 7.32 5.92
C VAL A 143 -5.50 6.39 4.88
N LEU A 144 -5.33 6.85 3.65
CA LEU A 144 -4.71 6.05 2.59
C LEU A 144 -3.23 5.76 2.88
N SER A 145 -2.50 6.71 3.45
CA SER A 145 -1.10 6.53 3.85
C SER A 145 -0.96 5.48 4.95
N GLN A 146 -1.82 5.52 5.97
CA GLN A 146 -1.83 4.53 7.05
C GLN A 146 -2.23 3.14 6.55
N ALA A 147 -3.23 3.05 5.67
CA ALA A 147 -3.61 1.78 5.05
C ALA A 147 -2.46 1.18 4.22
N GLN A 148 -1.72 2.02 3.49
CA GLN A 148 -0.57 1.59 2.70
C GLN A 148 0.61 1.15 3.57
N GLU A 149 0.86 1.80 4.68
CA GLU A 149 1.88 1.39 5.66
C GLU A 149 1.56 0.01 6.24
N LEU A 150 0.31 -0.23 6.65
CA LEU A 150 -0.13 -1.54 7.15
C LEU A 150 -0.03 -2.63 6.07
N LEU A 151 -0.40 -2.31 4.82
CA LEU A 151 -0.23 -3.21 3.68
C LEU A 151 1.24 -3.61 3.47
N LEU A 152 2.15 -2.64 3.49
CA LEU A 152 3.58 -2.90 3.34
C LEU A 152 4.13 -3.73 4.51
N ASN A 153 3.72 -3.44 5.73
CA ASN A 153 4.13 -4.18 6.92
C ASN A 153 3.63 -5.63 6.90
N HIS A 154 2.40 -5.87 6.41
CA HIS A 154 1.84 -7.21 6.27
C HIS A 154 2.69 -8.11 5.35
N TYR A 155 3.17 -7.57 4.23
CA TYR A 155 3.99 -8.32 3.27
C TYR A 155 5.51 -8.18 3.48
N THR A 156 5.96 -7.41 4.45
CA THR A 156 7.40 -7.29 4.75
C THR A 156 7.88 -8.53 5.52
N PRO A 157 8.84 -9.30 5.00
CA PRO A 157 9.35 -10.49 5.67
C PRO A 157 9.98 -10.13 7.02
N THR A 158 9.58 -10.80 8.08
CA THR A 158 10.26 -10.70 9.37
C THR A 158 11.71 -11.19 9.19
N LYS A 159 12.70 -10.35 9.51
CA LYS A 159 14.11 -10.74 9.44
C LYS A 159 14.35 -11.94 10.36
N LYS A 160 14.39 -13.15 9.80
CA LYS A 160 14.87 -14.34 10.53
C LYS A 160 16.38 -14.20 10.68
N SER A 161 16.87 -14.13 11.91
CA SER A 161 18.31 -14.21 12.18
C SER A 161 18.80 -15.59 11.78
N VAL A 162 19.53 -15.68 10.69
CA VAL A 162 20.23 -16.92 10.30
C VAL A 162 21.46 -17.04 11.19
N LYS A 163 21.43 -17.96 12.17
CA LYS A 163 22.63 -18.36 12.88
C LYS A 163 23.49 -19.21 11.93
N ALA A 164 24.57 -18.65 11.44
CA ALA A 164 25.57 -19.42 10.69
C ALA A 164 26.21 -20.45 11.62
N THR A 165 25.90 -21.74 11.43
CA THR A 165 26.54 -22.84 12.11
C THR A 165 27.80 -23.19 11.31
N ARG A 166 29.00 -22.78 11.79
CA ARG A 166 30.26 -23.32 11.25
C ARG A 166 30.34 -24.80 11.63
N LYS A 167 30.30 -25.69 10.66
CA LYS A 167 30.77 -27.06 10.85
C LYS A 167 32.30 -27.00 11.00
N LYS A 168 32.80 -27.52 12.10
CA LYS A 168 34.25 -27.81 12.29
C LYS A 168 34.68 -28.96 11.39
#